data_b0321fc83fc914e44c3b63ead713033b
#
_entry.id   b0321fc83fc914e44c3b63ead713033b
#
_cell.length_a   1.000
_cell.length_b   1.000
_cell.length_c   1.000
_cell.angle_alpha   90.00
_cell.angle_beta   90.00
_cell.angle_gamma   90.00
#
_symmetry.space_group_name_H-M   'P 1'
#
loop_
_entity.id
_entity.type
_entity.pdbx_description
1 polymer ?
#
loop_
_entity_poly.entity_id
_entity_poly.type
_entity_poly.pdbx_seq_one_letter_code
_entity_poly.pdbx_strand_id
1 'polypeptide(L)'
;MLTVDAAFERIGTALRQRQYNLVKEERPQAGTGDRVSVFDAPDMSVRVSWKETARLLEVQVKVGGEWVEFARHGVGPRGLEDSAVETLVRSLRNEVAETSTDSD
;
A
#
# COMPACT_ATOMS: atom_id res chain seq x y z
N MET A 1 1.36 -13.84 -11.63
CA MET A 1 0.61 -13.61 -10.41
C MET A 1 1.51 -13.29 -9.25
N LEU A 2 1.10 -12.36 -8.41
CA LEU A 2 1.91 -11.93 -7.28
C LEU A 2 1.38 -12.50 -5.97
N THR A 3 2.29 -12.89 -5.10
CA THR A 3 1.93 -13.19 -3.72
C THR A 3 1.65 -11.87 -3.00
N VAL A 4 1.04 -11.96 -1.81
CA VAL A 4 0.80 -10.78 -0.97
C VAL A 4 2.12 -10.09 -0.63
N ASP A 5 3.15 -10.87 -0.29
CA ASP A 5 4.47 -10.32 0.05
C ASP A 5 5.09 -9.59 -1.13
N ALA A 6 4.98 -10.16 -2.34
CA ALA A 6 5.50 -9.51 -3.54
C ALA A 6 4.75 -8.20 -3.84
N ALA A 7 3.44 -8.18 -3.59
CA ALA A 7 2.64 -6.97 -3.76
C ALA A 7 3.08 -5.89 -2.78
N PHE A 8 3.31 -6.25 -1.52
CA PHE A 8 3.83 -5.29 -0.53
C PHE A 8 5.17 -4.73 -0.95
N GLU A 9 6.06 -5.58 -1.45
CA GLU A 9 7.37 -5.12 -1.91
C GLU A 9 7.26 -4.18 -3.11
N ARG A 10 6.37 -4.49 -4.03
CA ARG A 10 6.14 -3.69 -5.23
C ARG A 10 5.66 -2.29 -4.85
N ILE A 11 4.67 -2.22 -3.96
CA ILE A 11 4.11 -0.96 -3.48
C ILE A 11 5.18 -0.20 -2.68
N GLY A 12 5.89 -0.90 -1.80
CA GLY A 12 6.95 -0.29 -1.00
C GLY A 12 8.07 0.32 -1.84
N THR A 13 8.49 -0.39 -2.90
CA THR A 13 9.50 0.11 -3.80
C THR A 13 9.04 1.40 -4.50
N ALA A 14 7.79 1.42 -4.95
CA ALA A 14 7.22 2.59 -5.60
C ALA A 14 7.19 3.80 -4.65
N LEU A 15 6.83 3.57 -3.40
CA LEU A 15 6.80 4.64 -2.40
C LEU A 15 8.20 5.14 -2.05
N ARG A 16 9.16 4.23 -1.92
CA ARG A 16 10.55 4.62 -1.63
C ARG A 16 11.15 5.45 -2.75
N GLN A 17 10.77 5.18 -4.00
CA GLN A 17 11.19 5.98 -5.13
C GLN A 17 10.66 7.40 -5.06
N ARG A 18 9.61 7.63 -4.27
CA ARG A 18 9.03 8.95 -4.02
C ARG A 18 9.48 9.50 -2.66
N GLN A 19 10.54 8.92 -2.08
CA GLN A 19 11.16 9.37 -0.84
C GLN A 19 10.28 9.17 0.40
N TYR A 20 9.40 8.19 0.36
CA TYR A 20 8.67 7.73 1.54
C TYR A 20 9.55 6.79 2.34
N ASN A 21 9.45 6.87 3.64
CA ASN A 21 10.20 6.02 4.56
C ASN A 21 9.27 5.03 5.25
N LEU A 22 9.69 3.78 5.33
CA LEU A 22 8.97 2.77 6.09
C LEU A 22 9.18 3.06 7.57
N VAL A 23 8.10 3.39 8.29
CA VAL A 23 8.18 3.76 9.70
C VAL A 23 7.57 2.71 10.62
N LYS A 24 6.77 1.80 10.08
CA LYS A 24 6.16 0.72 10.87
C LYS A 24 5.91 -0.46 9.97
N GLU A 25 6.21 -1.66 10.47
CA GLU A 25 5.89 -2.88 9.76
C GLU A 25 5.51 -3.96 10.75
N GLU A 26 4.34 -4.57 10.55
CA GLU A 26 3.87 -5.69 11.32
C GLU A 26 3.70 -6.89 10.41
N ARG A 27 4.37 -7.98 10.70
CA ARG A 27 4.29 -9.21 9.94
C ARG A 27 3.78 -10.34 10.81
N PRO A 28 3.03 -11.28 10.24
CA PRO A 28 2.60 -12.45 11.01
C PRO A 28 3.79 -13.33 11.35
N GLN A 29 3.82 -13.83 12.58
CA GLN A 29 4.93 -14.67 13.04
C GLN A 29 4.96 -16.01 12.34
N ALA A 30 3.81 -16.53 11.97
CA ALA A 30 3.67 -17.85 11.36
C ALA A 30 3.65 -17.82 9.83
N GLY A 31 3.94 -16.67 9.21
CA GLY A 31 3.88 -16.54 7.76
C GLY A 31 2.48 -16.39 7.19
N THR A 32 1.47 -16.56 8.01
CA THR A 32 0.06 -16.32 7.65
C THR A 32 -0.56 -15.42 8.69
N GLY A 33 -1.46 -14.55 8.26
CA GLY A 33 -2.13 -13.59 9.13
C GLY A 33 -2.04 -12.19 8.56
N ASP A 34 -2.49 -11.23 9.34
CA ASP A 34 -2.55 -9.84 8.92
C ASP A 34 -1.14 -9.24 8.83
N ARG A 35 -0.96 -8.37 7.85
CA ARG A 35 0.29 -7.65 7.65
C ARG A 35 0.00 -6.18 7.42
N VAL A 36 0.80 -5.31 8.01
CA VAL A 36 0.65 -3.85 7.86
C VAL A 36 2.01 -3.22 7.64
N SER A 37 2.09 -2.31 6.69
CA SER A 37 3.27 -1.47 6.47
C SER A 37 2.83 -0.02 6.40
N VAL A 38 3.49 0.85 7.15
CA VAL A 38 3.20 2.29 7.14
C VAL A 38 4.41 3.04 6.60
N PHE A 39 4.17 3.85 5.60
CA PHE A 39 5.19 4.69 4.97
C PHE A 39 4.87 6.15 5.24
N ASP A 40 5.89 6.94 5.49
CA ASP A 40 5.71 8.32 5.88
C ASP A 40 6.57 9.26 5.04
N ALA A 41 6.00 10.40 4.69
CA ALA A 41 6.67 11.50 4.03
C ALA A 41 6.19 12.80 4.69
N PRO A 42 6.90 13.93 4.49
CA PRO A 42 6.52 15.16 5.18
C PRO A 42 5.07 15.60 5.02
N ASP A 43 4.48 15.33 3.86
CA ASP A 43 3.14 15.82 3.55
C ASP A 43 2.07 14.74 3.45
N MET A 44 2.43 13.46 3.54
CA MET A 44 1.43 12.40 3.44
C MET A 44 1.96 11.10 4.03
N SER A 45 1.06 10.30 4.58
CA SER A 45 1.38 8.94 5.04
C SER A 45 0.53 7.94 4.27
N VAL A 46 1.08 6.76 4.04
CA VAL A 46 0.42 5.67 3.32
C VAL A 46 0.50 4.41 4.16
N ARG A 47 -0.63 3.72 4.30
CA ARG A 47 -0.69 2.45 5.02
C ARG A 47 -1.17 1.35 4.07
N VAL A 48 -0.40 0.28 3.99
CA VAL A 48 -0.75 -0.90 3.21
C VAL A 48 -1.10 -2.02 4.19
N SER A 49 -2.28 -2.59 4.07
CA SER A 49 -2.77 -3.61 5.00
C SER A 49 -3.23 -4.85 4.26
N TRP A 50 -2.92 -6.01 4.83
CA TRP A 50 -3.45 -7.29 4.38
C TRP A 50 -4.29 -7.90 5.49
N LYS A 51 -5.56 -8.20 5.18
CA LYS A 51 -6.48 -8.87 6.10
C LYS A 51 -6.62 -10.32 5.67
N GLU A 52 -5.97 -11.21 6.39
CA GLU A 52 -5.90 -12.63 6.03
C GLU A 52 -7.27 -13.30 5.97
N THR A 53 -8.10 -13.05 6.98
CA THR A 53 -9.44 -13.68 7.04
C THR A 53 -10.33 -13.25 5.89
N ALA A 54 -10.28 -11.97 5.54
CA ALA A 54 -11.08 -11.43 4.45
C ALA A 54 -10.40 -11.54 3.10
N ARG A 55 -9.13 -11.94 3.06
CA ARG A 55 -8.29 -11.98 1.87
C ARG A 55 -8.36 -10.66 1.12
N LEU A 56 -8.08 -9.60 1.84
CA LEU A 56 -8.27 -8.24 1.36
C LEU A 56 -7.00 -7.41 1.51
N LEU A 57 -6.55 -6.85 0.40
CA LEU A 57 -5.44 -5.89 0.38
C LEU A 57 -6.03 -4.49 0.33
N GLU A 58 -5.67 -3.68 1.31
CA GLU A 58 -6.15 -2.29 1.39
C GLU A 58 -4.98 -1.32 1.40
N VAL A 59 -5.16 -0.19 0.73
CA VAL A 59 -4.22 0.92 0.78
C VAL A 59 -4.98 2.13 1.29
N GLN A 60 -4.44 2.78 2.31
CA GLN A 60 -5.05 3.94 2.93
C GLN A 60 -4.05 5.09 2.94
N VAL A 61 -4.57 6.30 2.81
CA VAL A 61 -3.75 7.52 2.90
C VAL A 61 -4.25 8.36 4.07
N LYS A 62 -3.35 9.09 4.70
CA LYS A 62 -3.71 9.93 5.83
C LYS A 62 -4.03 11.33 5.33
N VAL A 63 -5.26 11.76 5.56
CA VAL A 63 -5.74 13.07 5.15
C VAL A 63 -6.36 13.76 6.36
N GLY A 64 -5.84 14.93 6.71
CA GLY A 64 -6.36 15.68 7.84
C GLY A 64 -6.30 14.94 9.17
N GLY A 65 -5.30 14.11 9.35
CA GLY A 65 -5.11 13.33 10.57
C GLY A 65 -5.88 12.03 10.62
N GLU A 66 -6.62 11.70 9.57
CA GLU A 66 -7.42 10.48 9.52
C GLU A 66 -7.01 9.60 8.35
N TRP A 67 -7.09 8.27 8.55
CA TRP A 67 -6.84 7.31 7.49
C TRP A 67 -8.08 7.19 6.61
N VAL A 68 -7.88 7.38 5.31
CA VAL A 68 -8.95 7.31 4.30
C VAL A 68 -8.60 6.20 3.32
N GLU A 69 -9.57 5.38 2.96
CA GLU A 69 -9.35 4.31 2.01
C GLU A 69 -9.01 4.88 0.63
N PHE A 70 -7.87 4.44 0.08
CA PHE A 70 -7.44 4.81 -1.26
C PHE A 70 -7.79 3.73 -2.26
N ALA A 71 -7.53 2.46 -1.91
CA ALA A 71 -7.79 1.33 -2.78
C ALA A 71 -8.03 0.07 -1.95
N ARG A 72 -8.80 -0.85 -2.52
CA ARG A 72 -9.15 -2.11 -1.89
C ARG A 72 -9.23 -3.18 -2.96
N HIS A 73 -8.55 -4.31 -2.73
CA HIS A 73 -8.56 -5.44 -3.67
C HIS A 73 -8.76 -6.75 -2.94
N GLY A 74 -9.83 -7.46 -3.29
CA GLY A 74 -10.00 -8.84 -2.85
C GLY A 74 -9.02 -9.74 -3.57
N VAL A 75 -8.45 -10.71 -2.85
CA VAL A 75 -7.45 -11.60 -3.40
C VAL A 75 -7.99 -13.02 -3.43
N GLY A 76 -8.07 -13.58 -4.62
CA GLY A 76 -8.51 -14.96 -4.80
C GLY A 76 -7.44 -15.96 -4.37
N PRO A 77 -7.76 -17.26 -4.42
CA PRO A 77 -6.82 -18.30 -3.98
C PRO A 77 -5.53 -18.35 -4.80
N ARG A 78 -5.54 -17.79 -6.00
CA ARG A 78 -4.35 -17.78 -6.86
C ARG A 78 -3.41 -16.60 -6.59
N GLY A 79 -3.83 -15.65 -5.77
CA GLY A 79 -3.05 -14.46 -5.51
C GLY A 79 -3.53 -13.26 -6.30
N LEU A 80 -2.72 -12.21 -6.34
CA LEU A 80 -3.04 -10.96 -7.00
C LEU A 80 -2.64 -10.99 -8.47
N GLU A 81 -3.48 -10.43 -9.32
CA GLU A 81 -3.13 -10.22 -10.71
C GLU A 81 -2.06 -9.15 -10.82
N ASP A 82 -1.05 -9.38 -11.66
CA ASP A 82 0.02 -8.41 -11.89
C ASP A 82 -0.54 -7.06 -12.34
N SER A 83 -1.54 -7.11 -13.23
CA SER A 83 -2.16 -5.89 -13.75
C SER A 83 -2.87 -5.08 -12.66
N ALA A 84 -3.49 -5.76 -11.69
CA ALA A 84 -4.15 -5.07 -10.58
C ALA A 84 -3.13 -4.32 -9.72
N VAL A 85 -2.00 -4.96 -9.42
CA VAL A 85 -0.94 -4.33 -8.63
C VAL A 85 -0.30 -3.18 -9.40
N GLU A 86 -0.06 -3.35 -10.71
CA GLU A 86 0.49 -2.29 -11.53
C GLU A 86 -0.44 -1.07 -11.59
N THR A 87 -1.74 -1.32 -11.73
CA THR A 87 -2.73 -0.24 -11.73
C THR A 87 -2.74 0.47 -10.39
N LEU A 88 -2.70 -0.27 -9.30
CA LEU A 88 -2.65 0.30 -7.95
C LEU A 88 -1.40 1.15 -7.74
N VAL A 89 -0.24 0.64 -8.13
CA VAL A 89 1.02 1.36 -8.01
C VAL A 89 0.99 2.64 -8.83
N ARG A 90 0.47 2.58 -10.04
CA ARG A 90 0.36 3.75 -10.91
C ARG A 90 -0.56 4.81 -10.30
N SER A 91 -1.72 4.39 -9.80
CA SER A 91 -2.67 5.31 -9.17
C SER A 91 -2.07 5.95 -7.93
N LEU A 92 -1.36 5.18 -7.13
CA LEU A 92 -0.70 5.68 -5.92
C LEU A 92 0.40 6.69 -6.26
N ARG A 93 1.17 6.43 -7.30
CA ARG A 93 2.22 7.35 -7.75
C ARG A 93 1.61 8.66 -8.23
N ASN A 94 0.51 8.61 -8.94
CA ASN A 94 -0.18 9.81 -9.42
C ASN A 94 -0.73 10.62 -8.25
N GLU A 95 -1.33 9.97 -7.26
CA GLU A 95 -1.85 10.63 -6.08
C GLU A 95 -0.73 11.36 -5.31
N VAL A 96 0.37 10.67 -5.10
CA VAL A 96 1.54 11.24 -4.43
C VAL A 96 2.09 12.42 -5.23
N ALA A 97 2.18 12.28 -6.55
CA ALA A 97 2.67 13.36 -7.40
C ALA A 97 1.73 14.56 -7.37
N GLU A 98 0.42 14.33 -7.40
CA GLU A 98 -0.56 15.42 -7.31
C GLU A 98 -0.44 16.15 -5.98
N THR A 99 -0.30 15.42 -4.89
CA THR A 99 -0.11 16.01 -3.57
C THR A 99 1.15 16.86 -3.53
N SER A 100 2.23 16.40 -4.17
CA SER A 100 3.49 17.12 -4.21
C SER A 100 3.41 18.40 -5.05
N THR A 101 2.61 18.39 -6.11
CA THR A 101 2.49 19.56 -7.00
C THR A 101 1.40 20.53 -6.59
N ASP A 102 0.59 20.15 -5.63
CA ASP A 102 -0.56 20.93 -5.19
C ASP A 102 -0.16 22.22 -4.49
N SER A 103 1.08 22.38 -4.15
CA SER A 103 1.60 23.60 -3.54
C SER A 103 1.74 24.75 -4.55
N ASP A 104 1.54 24.45 -5.80
CA ASP A 104 1.58 25.46 -6.83
C ASP A 104 0.26 26.23 -6.86
#